data_004ff0c73dee0207b4a91de421ef36df
#
_entry.id   004ff0c73dee0207b4a91de421ef36df
#
_cell.length_a   1.000
_cell.length_b   1.000
_cell.length_c   1.000
_cell.angle_alpha   90.00
_cell.angle_beta   90.00
_cell.angle_gamma   90.00
#
_symmetry.space_group_name_H-M   'P 1'
#
loop_
_entity.id
_entity.type
_entity.pdbx_description
1 polymer ?
#
loop_
_entity_poly.entity_id
_entity_poly.type
_entity_poly.pdbx_seq_one_letter_code
_entity_poly.pdbx_strand_id
1 'polypeptide(L)'
;MKTVILSVASINSVAESAKQAFKGKPQGEYISFASLDLLWKVLAPNRMAIVKVLTGCEPLALREIARRVARDVKAVHSDVQMLLKAGVLDKNDAGKISFGYDAIHVDFMLKAA
;
A
#
# COMPACT_ATOMS: atom_id res chain seq x y z
N MET A 1 10.63 10.79 -8.64
CA MET A 1 10.23 9.51 -8.03
C MET A 1 8.97 9.73 -7.18
N LYS A 2 7.97 8.89 -7.35
CA LYS A 2 6.72 9.01 -6.61
C LYS A 2 6.73 8.03 -5.44
N THR A 3 6.67 8.54 -4.21
CA THR A 3 6.74 7.74 -3.00
C THR A 3 5.43 7.82 -2.23
N VAL A 4 4.95 6.70 -1.73
CA VAL A 4 3.81 6.65 -0.83
C VAL A 4 4.30 6.36 0.59
N ILE A 5 3.67 6.97 1.58
CA ILE A 5 3.95 6.73 2.99
C ILE A 5 2.80 5.92 3.57
N LEU A 6 3.11 4.73 4.06
CA LEU A 6 2.14 3.88 4.75
C LEU A 6 2.30 4.14 6.24
N SER A 7 1.23 4.58 6.88
CA SER A 7 1.27 5.00 8.28
C SER A 7 0.06 4.52 9.06
N VAL A 8 0.20 4.53 10.37
CA VAL A 8 -0.92 4.33 11.28
C VAL A 8 -1.42 5.72 11.67
N ALA A 9 -2.68 6.01 11.32
CA ALA A 9 -3.27 7.32 11.55
C ALA A 9 -4.17 7.29 12.78
N SER A 10 -3.96 8.27 13.66
CA SER A 10 -4.93 8.64 14.68
C SER A 10 -5.69 9.90 14.21
N ILE A 11 -6.77 10.26 14.88
CA ILE A 11 -7.48 11.52 14.61
C ILE A 11 -6.52 12.70 14.70
N ASN A 12 -5.64 12.69 15.71
CA ASN A 12 -4.66 13.76 15.90
C ASN A 12 -3.65 13.84 14.74
N SER A 13 -3.19 12.68 14.25
CA SER A 13 -2.27 12.63 13.11
C SER A 13 -2.90 13.20 11.85
N VAL A 14 -4.17 12.90 11.62
CA VAL A 14 -4.93 13.42 10.46
C VAL A 14 -5.06 14.95 10.57
N ALA A 15 -5.38 15.46 11.77
CA ALA A 15 -5.50 16.89 12.00
C ALA A 15 -4.17 17.62 11.77
N GLU A 16 -3.06 17.07 12.22
CA GLU A 16 -1.74 17.64 12.00
C GLU A 16 -1.36 17.65 10.51
N SER A 17 -1.65 16.59 9.80
CA SER A 17 -1.41 16.54 8.36
C SER A 17 -2.20 17.58 7.62
N ALA A 18 -3.46 17.79 8.00
CA ALA A 18 -4.31 18.84 7.43
C ALA A 18 -3.74 20.24 7.71
N LYS A 19 -3.28 20.49 8.95
CA LYS A 19 -2.66 21.76 9.32
C LYS A 19 -1.39 22.03 8.50
N GLN A 20 -0.55 21.04 8.31
CA GLN A 20 0.67 21.19 7.52
C GLN A 20 0.35 21.47 6.05
N ALA A 21 -0.66 20.83 5.50
CA ALA A 21 -1.11 21.09 4.13
C ALA A 21 -1.57 22.55 3.98
N PHE A 22 -2.33 23.06 4.95
CA PHE A 22 -2.75 24.46 4.96
C PHE A 22 -1.59 25.45 5.02
N LYS A 23 -0.49 25.06 5.63
CA LYS A 23 0.72 25.90 5.70
C LYS A 23 1.55 25.84 4.42
N GLY A 24 1.08 25.14 3.40
CA GLY A 24 1.77 25.04 2.11
C GLY A 24 3.01 24.17 2.11
N LYS A 25 3.23 23.38 3.14
CA LYS A 25 4.34 22.43 3.18
C LYS A 25 4.04 21.24 2.26
N PRO A 26 5.03 20.75 1.47
CA PRO A 26 4.81 19.56 0.66
C PRO A 26 4.40 18.37 1.54
N GLN A 27 3.32 17.74 1.15
CA GLN A 27 2.86 16.50 1.78
C GLN A 27 3.11 15.36 0.80
N GLY A 28 3.72 14.27 1.25
CA GLY A 28 3.75 13.04 0.46
C GLY A 28 2.36 12.45 0.35
N GLU A 29 2.19 11.50 -0.55
CA GLU A 29 0.95 10.74 -0.59
C GLU A 29 0.96 9.70 0.52
N TYR A 30 -0.19 9.54 1.18
CA TYR A 30 -0.32 8.67 2.35
C TYR A 30 -1.38 7.62 2.11
N ILE A 31 -1.11 6.41 2.60
CA ILE A 31 -2.13 5.39 2.83
C ILE A 31 -2.11 5.12 4.33
N SER A 32 -3.23 5.41 4.99
CA SER A 32 -3.32 5.32 6.45
C SER A 32 -4.11 4.11 6.89
N PHE A 33 -3.63 3.44 7.92
CA PHE A 33 -4.29 2.29 8.54
C PHE A 33 -4.80 2.68 9.91
N ALA A 34 -5.94 2.14 10.30
CA ALA A 34 -6.58 2.46 11.58
C ALA A 34 -5.75 1.97 12.79
N SER A 35 -4.95 0.94 12.61
CA SER A 35 -4.11 0.39 13.67
C SER A 35 -2.85 -0.24 13.10
N LEU A 36 -1.84 -0.40 13.97
CA LEU A 36 -0.60 -1.10 13.59
C LEU A 36 -0.87 -2.57 13.25
N ASP A 37 -1.80 -3.20 13.97
CA ASP A 37 -2.19 -4.59 13.70
C ASP A 37 -2.78 -4.73 12.31
N LEU A 38 -3.62 -3.79 11.90
CA LEU A 38 -4.20 -3.78 10.56
C LEU A 38 -3.12 -3.57 9.50
N LEU A 39 -2.18 -2.67 9.72
CA LEU A 39 -1.06 -2.43 8.82
C LEU A 39 -0.28 -3.73 8.59
N TRP A 40 0.10 -4.43 9.66
CA TRP A 40 0.84 -5.69 9.55
C TRP A 40 0.03 -6.80 8.89
N LYS A 41 -1.27 -6.83 9.13
CA LYS A 41 -2.16 -7.80 8.50
C LYS A 41 -2.22 -7.62 6.99
N VAL A 42 -2.36 -6.37 6.55
CA VAL A 42 -2.43 -6.05 5.12
C VAL A 42 -1.09 -6.23 4.45
N LEU A 43 0.00 -5.85 5.12
CA LEU A 43 1.36 -5.94 4.60
C LEU A 43 2.09 -7.21 5.03
N ALA A 44 1.38 -8.31 5.22
CA ALA A 44 2.00 -9.61 5.49
C ALA A 44 3.03 -9.96 4.39
N PRO A 45 4.07 -10.78 4.69
CA PRO A 45 5.16 -11.01 3.74
C PRO A 45 4.72 -11.42 2.33
N ASN A 46 3.70 -12.26 2.21
CA ASN A 46 3.20 -12.69 0.91
C ASN A 46 2.58 -11.53 0.12
N ARG A 47 1.92 -10.61 0.81
CA ARG A 47 1.32 -9.43 0.19
C ARG A 47 2.38 -8.39 -0.17
N MET A 48 3.37 -8.22 0.69
CA MET A 48 4.50 -7.33 0.38
C MET A 48 5.28 -7.80 -0.84
N ALA A 49 5.41 -9.11 -1.06
CA ALA A 49 6.05 -9.64 -2.27
C ALA A 49 5.30 -9.19 -3.53
N ILE A 50 3.96 -9.16 -3.48
CA ILE A 50 3.12 -8.69 -4.59
C ILE A 50 3.34 -7.19 -4.82
N VAL A 51 3.30 -6.39 -3.77
CA VAL A 51 3.52 -4.94 -3.85
C VAL A 51 4.91 -4.65 -4.40
N LYS A 52 5.92 -5.38 -3.96
CA LYS A 52 7.29 -5.24 -4.42
C LYS A 52 7.41 -5.48 -5.94
N VAL A 53 6.74 -6.50 -6.45
CA VAL A 53 6.74 -6.81 -7.90
C VAL A 53 6.12 -5.65 -8.69
N LEU A 54 5.09 -5.01 -8.15
CA LEU A 54 4.37 -3.92 -8.82
C LEU A 54 5.01 -2.54 -8.63
N THR A 55 5.95 -2.41 -7.71
CA THR A 55 6.61 -1.13 -7.44
C THR A 55 7.45 -0.71 -8.65
N GLY A 56 7.17 0.49 -9.18
CA GLY A 56 7.85 0.99 -10.36
C GLY A 56 7.56 0.20 -11.63
N CYS A 57 6.48 -0.56 -11.65
CA CYS A 57 6.14 -1.45 -12.75
C CYS A 57 4.84 -0.99 -13.44
N GLU A 58 4.70 -1.31 -14.72
CA GLU A 58 3.44 -1.11 -15.42
C GLU A 58 2.33 -2.02 -14.84
N PRO A 59 1.05 -1.72 -15.09
CA PRO A 59 -0.03 -2.60 -14.63
C PRO A 59 0.11 -4.02 -15.18
N LEU A 60 -0.11 -5.02 -14.33
CA LEU A 60 0.04 -6.43 -14.67
C LEU A 60 -1.27 -7.19 -14.47
N ALA A 61 -1.49 -8.19 -15.32
CA ALA A 61 -2.58 -9.15 -15.13
C ALA A 61 -2.29 -10.01 -13.90
N LEU A 62 -3.35 -10.48 -13.25
CA LEU A 62 -3.25 -11.31 -12.04
C LEU A 62 -2.35 -12.53 -12.25
N ARG A 63 -2.49 -13.21 -13.38
CA ARG A 63 -1.69 -14.39 -13.69
C ARG A 63 -0.19 -14.07 -13.81
N GLU A 64 0.14 -12.91 -14.35
CA GLU A 64 1.54 -12.48 -14.45
C GLU A 64 2.12 -12.18 -13.07
N ILE A 65 1.33 -11.57 -12.20
CA ILE A 65 1.74 -11.34 -10.80
C ILE A 65 2.01 -12.69 -10.13
N ALA A 66 1.08 -13.65 -10.25
CA ALA A 66 1.23 -14.98 -9.67
C ALA A 66 2.50 -15.68 -10.17
N ARG A 67 2.80 -15.57 -11.45
CA ARG A 67 4.01 -16.13 -12.05
C ARG A 67 5.26 -15.51 -11.43
N ARG A 68 5.29 -14.21 -11.28
CA ARG A 68 6.46 -13.48 -10.76
C ARG A 68 6.72 -13.76 -9.29
N VAL A 69 5.67 -13.95 -8.49
CA VAL A 69 5.83 -14.31 -7.07
C VAL A 69 5.89 -15.83 -6.86
N ALA A 70 5.78 -16.62 -7.92
CA ALA A 70 5.85 -18.09 -7.91
C ALA A 70 4.84 -18.72 -6.94
N ARG A 71 3.59 -18.25 -7.01
CA ARG A 71 2.51 -18.74 -6.14
C ARG A 71 1.25 -19.04 -6.95
N ASP A 72 0.38 -19.85 -6.35
CA ASP A 72 -0.91 -20.21 -6.93
C ASP A 72 -1.78 -18.97 -7.20
N VAL A 73 -2.45 -18.96 -8.35
CA VAL A 73 -3.30 -17.82 -8.77
C VAL A 73 -4.41 -17.54 -7.77
N LYS A 74 -5.02 -18.58 -7.18
CA LYS A 74 -6.10 -18.39 -6.18
C LYS A 74 -5.60 -17.69 -4.94
N ALA A 75 -4.44 -18.08 -4.44
CA ALA A 75 -3.83 -17.45 -3.26
C ALA A 75 -3.45 -16.00 -3.55
N VAL A 76 -2.87 -15.75 -4.71
CA VAL A 76 -2.50 -14.39 -5.14
C VAL A 76 -3.76 -13.53 -5.35
N HIS A 77 -4.82 -14.09 -5.92
CA HIS A 77 -6.10 -13.38 -6.07
C HIS A 77 -6.63 -12.91 -4.72
N SER A 78 -6.63 -13.78 -3.72
CA SER A 78 -7.06 -13.44 -2.36
C SER A 78 -6.26 -12.28 -1.79
N ASP A 79 -4.94 -12.34 -1.90
CA ASP A 79 -4.04 -11.29 -1.41
C ASP A 79 -4.24 -9.97 -2.16
N VAL A 80 -4.39 -10.03 -3.48
CA VAL A 80 -4.64 -8.85 -4.31
C VAL A 80 -5.97 -8.20 -3.93
N GLN A 81 -7.02 -9.00 -3.71
CA GLN A 81 -8.31 -8.46 -3.28
C GLN A 81 -8.21 -7.72 -1.95
N MET A 82 -7.46 -8.26 -0.99
CA MET A 82 -7.24 -7.57 0.28
C MET A 82 -6.49 -6.24 0.08
N LEU A 83 -5.47 -6.24 -0.75
CA LEU A 83 -4.70 -5.01 -1.04
C LEU A 83 -5.52 -3.97 -1.79
N LEU A 84 -6.41 -4.39 -2.69
CA LEU A 84 -7.34 -3.48 -3.37
C LEU A 84 -8.33 -2.86 -2.39
N LYS A 85 -8.90 -3.67 -1.49
CA LYS A 85 -9.83 -3.18 -0.46
C LYS A 85 -9.18 -2.21 0.51
N ALA A 86 -7.91 -2.43 0.81
CA ALA A 86 -7.14 -1.55 1.71
C ALA A 86 -6.70 -0.25 1.03
N GLY A 87 -6.90 -0.12 -0.28
CA GLY A 87 -6.48 1.06 -1.04
C GLY A 87 -4.99 1.07 -1.39
N VAL A 88 -4.29 -0.04 -1.21
CA VAL A 88 -2.86 -0.14 -1.54
C VAL A 88 -2.64 -0.32 -3.03
N LEU A 89 -3.47 -1.14 -3.67
CA LEU A 89 -3.40 -1.39 -5.11
C LEU A 89 -4.60 -0.82 -5.84
N ASP A 90 -4.45 -0.62 -7.13
CA ASP A 90 -5.51 -0.17 -8.02
C ASP A 90 -5.72 -1.17 -9.14
N LYS A 91 -6.93 -1.17 -9.68
CA LYS A 91 -7.30 -2.01 -10.81
C LYS A 91 -7.83 -1.11 -11.92
N ASN A 92 -7.27 -1.24 -13.12
CA ASN A 92 -7.72 -0.42 -14.25
C ASN A 92 -8.90 -1.05 -14.99
N ASP A 93 -9.42 -0.36 -16.01
CA ASP A 93 -10.57 -0.81 -16.80
C ASP A 93 -10.30 -2.12 -17.53
N ALA A 94 -9.05 -2.41 -17.87
CA ALA A 94 -8.65 -3.67 -18.49
C ALA A 94 -8.50 -4.82 -17.48
N GLY A 95 -8.73 -4.57 -16.20
CA GLY A 95 -8.60 -5.58 -15.15
C GLY A 95 -7.17 -5.81 -14.68
N LYS A 96 -6.23 -5.00 -15.10
CA LYS A 96 -4.84 -5.11 -14.67
C LYS A 96 -4.61 -4.41 -13.35
N ILE A 97 -3.70 -4.94 -12.56
CA ILE A 97 -3.40 -4.46 -11.21
C ILE A 97 -2.14 -3.61 -11.25
N SER A 98 -2.18 -2.51 -10.52
CA SER A 98 -1.04 -1.60 -10.41
C SER A 98 -0.83 -1.10 -9.00
N PHE A 99 0.43 -0.74 -8.73
CA PHE A 99 0.81 0.04 -7.57
C PHE A 99 1.46 1.32 -8.11
N GLY A 100 0.76 2.43 -8.01
CA GLY A 100 1.09 3.68 -8.73
C GLY A 100 2.29 4.43 -8.21
N TYR A 101 3.20 3.79 -7.47
CA TYR A 101 4.34 4.44 -6.84
C TYR A 101 5.65 3.74 -7.15
N ASP A 102 6.75 4.49 -7.04
CA ASP A 102 8.10 3.98 -7.28
C ASP A 102 8.78 3.52 -5.99
N ALA A 103 8.28 3.97 -4.85
CA ALA A 103 8.86 3.62 -3.55
C ALA A 103 7.79 3.64 -2.45
N ILE A 104 8.05 2.89 -1.40
CA ILE A 104 7.22 2.83 -0.20
C ILE A 104 8.06 3.23 1.00
N HIS A 105 7.53 4.14 1.80
CA HIS A 105 8.06 4.45 3.11
C HIS A 105 7.03 3.98 4.14
N VAL A 106 7.40 3.04 5.00
CA VAL A 106 6.53 2.59 6.09
C VAL A 106 6.91 3.36 7.35
N ASP A 107 5.95 4.10 7.88
CA ASP A 107 6.18 4.98 9.03
C ASP A 107 5.24 4.62 10.16
N PHE A 108 5.78 4.12 11.24
CA PHE A 108 5.04 3.83 12.46
C PHE A 108 5.94 4.03 13.68
N MET A 109 5.31 4.25 14.82
CA MET A 109 6.04 4.36 16.08
C MET A 109 5.55 3.29 17.03
N LEU A 110 6.49 2.48 17.56
CA LEU A 110 6.21 1.50 18.60
C LEU A 110 6.69 2.10 19.92
N LYS A 111 5.75 2.36 20.80
CA LYS A 111 6.05 2.97 22.11
C LYS A 111 6.00 1.93 23.21
N ALA A 112 6.85 2.11 24.23
CA ALA A 112 6.75 1.34 25.46
C ALA A 112 5.41 1.61 26.15
N ALA A 113 4.84 0.59 26.75
CA ALA A 113 3.57 0.70 27.45
C ALA A 113 3.70 1.55 28.73
#